data_70899bd1a42ab72045108dc7e5bd0641
#
_entry.id   70899bd1a42ab72045108dc7e5bd0641
#
_cell.length_a   1.000
_cell.length_b   1.000
_cell.length_c   1.000
_cell.angle_alpha   90.00
_cell.angle_beta   90.00
_cell.angle_gamma   90.00
#
_symmetry.space_group_name_H-M   'P 1'
#
loop_
_entity.id
_entity.type
_entity.pdbx_description
1 polymer ?
#
loop_
_entity_poly.entity_id
_entity_poly.type
_entity_poly.pdbx_seq_one_letter_code
_entity_poly.pdbx_strand_id
1 'polypeptide(L)'
;MTLLIDNYDSFSYNLYQLVGALGPPVRVIRNDEMTIEEIRALHPDRIILSPGPGRPEDAGITMAAVQLGQEVPLLGVCLGHQAICAAFGGTVTYARQLMHGKQSRVIFDRACPLFRGLPEQGLVARYHSLAVAADTLPPELKATARTEDGEIMAVQHRQYPIYGVQFHPESIMTPEGKTMLKNFIEE
;
A
#
# COMPACT_ATOMS: atom_id res chain seq x y z
N MET A 1 -14.04 11.16 -4.92
CA MET A 1 -13.09 10.66 -5.94
C MET A 1 -11.91 10.04 -5.25
N THR A 2 -11.44 8.88 -5.75
CA THR A 2 -10.20 8.24 -5.30
C THR A 2 -9.05 8.76 -6.15
N LEU A 3 -7.99 9.26 -5.52
CA LEU A 3 -6.79 9.68 -6.21
C LEU A 3 -5.76 8.55 -6.19
N LEU A 4 -5.31 8.11 -7.35
CA LEU A 4 -4.24 7.13 -7.51
C LEU A 4 -2.98 7.85 -7.94
N ILE A 5 -1.94 7.84 -7.11
CA ILE A 5 -0.64 8.39 -7.45
C ILE A 5 0.19 7.27 -8.08
N ASP A 6 0.45 7.40 -9.37
CA ASP A 6 1.17 6.40 -10.16
C ASP A 6 2.68 6.62 -10.08
N ASN A 7 3.39 5.62 -9.57
CA ASN A 7 4.84 5.62 -9.46
C ASN A 7 5.52 5.02 -10.71
N TYR A 8 4.95 5.26 -11.90
CA TYR A 8 5.48 4.76 -13.18
C TYR A 8 5.56 3.24 -13.20
N ASP A 9 4.49 2.59 -12.74
CA ASP A 9 4.42 1.15 -12.58
C ASP A 9 3.53 0.50 -13.64
N SER A 10 3.95 -0.67 -14.15
CA SER A 10 3.17 -1.43 -15.14
C SER A 10 1.89 -2.04 -14.57
N PHE A 11 1.79 -2.20 -13.24
CA PHE A 11 0.59 -2.77 -12.58
C PHE A 11 -0.43 -1.71 -12.14
N SER A 12 -0.12 -0.42 -12.27
CA SER A 12 -1.04 0.65 -11.87
C SER A 12 -2.37 0.61 -12.63
N TYR A 13 -2.35 0.17 -13.88
CA TYR A 13 -3.56 0.06 -14.68
C TYR A 13 -4.53 -1.00 -14.10
N ASN A 14 -4.02 -2.15 -13.67
CA ASN A 14 -4.83 -3.18 -13.03
C ASN A 14 -5.43 -2.67 -11.71
N LEU A 15 -4.65 -1.94 -10.93
CA LEU A 15 -5.11 -1.33 -9.69
C LEU A 15 -6.20 -0.30 -9.97
N TYR A 16 -6.00 0.57 -10.97
CA TYR A 16 -6.99 1.53 -11.43
C TYR A 16 -8.32 0.86 -11.81
N GLN A 17 -8.26 -0.20 -12.61
CA GLN A 17 -9.46 -0.91 -13.04
C GLN A 17 -10.20 -1.57 -11.90
N LEU A 18 -9.47 -2.24 -11.00
CA LEU A 18 -10.10 -2.93 -9.89
C LEU A 18 -10.77 -1.95 -8.92
N VAL A 19 -10.09 -0.85 -8.59
CA VAL A 19 -10.66 0.19 -7.73
C VAL A 19 -11.85 0.88 -8.41
N GLY A 20 -11.72 1.18 -9.72
CA GLY A 20 -12.79 1.80 -10.48
C GLY A 20 -14.06 0.95 -10.55
N ALA A 21 -13.90 -0.38 -10.61
CA ALA A 21 -15.04 -1.31 -10.61
C ALA A 21 -15.79 -1.35 -9.27
N LEU A 22 -15.19 -0.85 -8.18
CA LEU A 22 -15.81 -0.80 -6.86
C LEU A 22 -16.74 0.40 -6.67
N GLY A 23 -16.82 1.31 -7.65
CA GLY A 23 -17.84 2.35 -7.70
C GLY A 23 -17.33 3.78 -7.77
N PRO A 24 -16.50 4.29 -6.83
CA PRO A 24 -16.10 5.68 -6.86
C PRO A 24 -15.25 6.04 -8.09
N PRO A 25 -15.37 7.26 -8.64
CA PRO A 25 -14.49 7.72 -9.70
C PRO A 25 -13.03 7.70 -9.26
N VAL A 26 -12.13 7.30 -10.15
CA VAL A 26 -10.69 7.26 -9.91
C VAL A 26 -9.99 8.27 -10.82
N ARG A 27 -9.17 9.13 -10.24
CA ARG A 27 -8.28 10.00 -10.98
C ARG A 27 -6.84 9.51 -10.78
N VAL A 28 -6.11 9.38 -11.87
CA VAL A 28 -4.70 8.98 -11.84
C VAL A 28 -3.83 10.19 -12.12
N ILE A 29 -2.83 10.40 -11.27
CA ILE A 29 -1.75 11.36 -11.52
C ILE A 29 -0.41 10.65 -11.34
N ARG A 30 0.62 11.18 -12.01
CA ARG A 30 1.99 10.70 -11.81
C ARG A 30 2.61 11.32 -10.56
N ASN A 31 3.62 10.67 -10.00
CA ASN A 31 4.27 11.13 -8.76
C ASN A 31 5.08 12.43 -8.92
N ASP A 32 5.23 12.93 -10.13
CA ASP A 32 5.92 14.19 -10.46
C ASP A 32 5.00 15.20 -11.18
N GLU A 33 3.69 14.95 -11.18
CA GLU A 33 2.73 15.77 -11.94
C GLU A 33 2.15 16.93 -11.11
N MET A 34 1.97 16.75 -9.82
CA MET A 34 1.32 17.72 -8.94
C MET A 34 2.10 17.89 -7.62
N THR A 35 1.98 19.06 -7.04
CA THR A 35 2.48 19.31 -5.67
C THR A 35 1.49 18.78 -4.64
N ILE A 36 1.93 18.67 -3.38
CA ILE A 36 1.04 18.28 -2.26
C ILE A 36 -0.12 19.26 -2.10
N GLU A 37 0.15 20.55 -2.23
CA GLU A 37 -0.87 21.60 -2.14
C GLU A 37 -1.92 21.48 -3.25
N GLU A 38 -1.47 21.19 -4.47
CA GLU A 38 -2.38 20.95 -5.61
C GLU A 38 -3.24 19.71 -5.39
N ILE A 39 -2.67 18.64 -4.84
CA ILE A 39 -3.41 17.42 -4.49
C ILE A 39 -4.46 17.74 -3.42
N ARG A 40 -4.06 18.46 -2.38
CA ARG A 40 -5.00 18.86 -1.31
C ARG A 40 -6.16 19.67 -1.86
N ALA A 41 -5.89 20.54 -2.84
CA ALA A 41 -6.92 21.35 -3.50
C ALA A 41 -7.91 20.54 -4.33
N LEU A 42 -7.57 19.32 -4.72
CA LEU A 42 -8.50 18.42 -5.41
C LEU A 42 -9.57 17.83 -4.47
N HIS A 43 -9.36 17.91 -3.16
CA HIS A 43 -10.24 17.33 -2.14
C HIS A 43 -10.57 15.85 -2.41
N PRO A 44 -9.57 14.97 -2.57
CA PRO A 44 -9.84 13.55 -2.77
C PRO A 44 -10.49 12.95 -1.52
N ASP A 45 -11.37 11.97 -1.71
CA ASP A 45 -11.96 11.24 -0.59
C ASP A 45 -11.00 10.22 0.01
N ARG A 46 -10.07 9.73 -0.81
CA ARG A 46 -9.02 8.79 -0.41
C ARG A 46 -7.88 8.80 -1.41
N ILE A 47 -6.73 8.30 -0.99
CA ILE A 47 -5.51 8.30 -1.80
C ILE A 47 -4.92 6.89 -1.82
N ILE A 48 -4.46 6.45 -3.00
CA ILE A 48 -3.70 5.22 -3.16
C ILE A 48 -2.33 5.55 -3.75
N LEU A 49 -1.27 5.07 -3.09
CA LEU A 49 0.10 5.17 -3.59
C LEU A 49 0.43 3.85 -4.29
N SER A 50 0.69 3.90 -5.59
CA SER A 50 0.87 2.71 -6.42
C SER A 50 2.19 1.98 -6.16
N PRO A 51 2.30 0.73 -6.62
CA PRO A 51 3.59 0.10 -6.80
C PRO A 51 4.50 0.94 -7.70
N GLY A 52 5.78 0.61 -7.75
CA GLY A 52 6.73 1.25 -8.64
C GLY A 52 8.14 0.70 -8.47
N PRO A 53 9.06 1.05 -9.37
CA PRO A 53 10.44 0.62 -9.30
C PRO A 53 11.26 1.46 -8.31
N GLY A 54 12.40 0.92 -7.92
CA GLY A 54 13.38 1.63 -7.10
C GLY A 54 12.99 1.78 -5.65
N ARG A 55 13.49 2.86 -5.04
CA ARG A 55 13.26 3.16 -3.64
C ARG A 55 12.22 4.26 -3.47
N PRO A 56 11.51 4.27 -2.34
CA PRO A 56 10.48 5.31 -2.11
C PRO A 56 11.05 6.73 -2.09
N GLU A 57 12.30 6.93 -1.69
CA GLU A 57 12.95 8.24 -1.68
C GLU A 57 13.10 8.82 -3.10
N ASP A 58 13.15 7.96 -4.11
CA ASP A 58 13.32 8.34 -5.52
C ASP A 58 11.99 8.42 -6.27
N ALA A 59 10.85 8.31 -5.58
CA ALA A 59 9.51 8.22 -6.17
C ALA A 59 8.75 9.56 -6.12
N GLY A 60 9.40 10.65 -6.49
CA GLY A 60 8.77 11.97 -6.55
C GLY A 60 8.13 12.38 -5.23
N ILE A 61 6.86 12.75 -5.24
CA ILE A 61 6.12 13.23 -4.07
C ILE A 61 5.60 12.09 -3.17
N THR A 62 5.85 10.83 -3.50
CA THR A 62 5.19 9.69 -2.85
C THR A 62 5.40 9.68 -1.33
N MET A 63 6.64 9.89 -0.86
CA MET A 63 6.89 9.95 0.59
C MET A 63 6.19 11.14 1.25
N ALA A 64 6.25 12.31 0.62
CA ALA A 64 5.57 13.50 1.14
C ALA A 64 4.05 13.33 1.16
N ALA A 65 3.49 12.60 0.20
CA ALA A 65 2.06 12.35 0.12
C ALA A 65 1.51 11.52 1.28
N VAL A 66 2.36 10.78 1.99
CA VAL A 66 1.95 9.97 3.15
C VAL A 66 1.30 10.85 4.22
N GLN A 67 1.77 12.10 4.39
CA GLN A 67 1.17 13.04 5.36
C GLN A 67 -0.31 13.32 5.10
N LEU A 68 -0.77 13.21 3.86
CA LEU A 68 -2.18 13.41 3.51
C LEU A 68 -3.09 12.34 4.13
N GLY A 69 -2.53 11.22 4.56
CA GLY A 69 -3.25 10.19 5.31
C GLY A 69 -3.76 10.65 6.68
N GLN A 70 -3.31 11.81 7.16
CA GLN A 70 -3.88 12.43 8.35
C GLN A 70 -5.21 13.12 8.05
N GLU A 71 -5.49 13.40 6.80
CA GLU A 71 -6.69 14.12 6.36
C GLU A 71 -7.73 13.19 5.70
N VAL A 72 -7.26 12.19 4.95
CA VAL A 72 -8.13 11.23 4.24
C VAL A 72 -7.52 9.83 4.30
N PRO A 73 -8.32 8.75 4.15
CA PRO A 73 -7.78 7.41 4.09
C PRO A 73 -6.72 7.25 2.99
N LEU A 74 -5.62 6.58 3.32
CA LEU A 74 -4.48 6.38 2.43
C LEU A 74 -4.03 4.94 2.44
N LEU A 75 -3.87 4.35 1.24
CA LEU A 75 -3.36 3.00 1.05
C LEU A 75 -2.08 3.05 0.21
N GLY A 76 -1.02 2.46 0.72
CA GLY A 76 0.22 2.26 -0.04
C GLY A 76 0.37 0.81 -0.47
N VAL A 77 0.67 0.59 -1.76
CA VAL A 77 0.86 -0.74 -2.33
C VAL A 77 2.32 -0.90 -2.76
N CYS A 78 3.00 -1.92 -2.29
CA CYS A 78 4.39 -2.26 -2.59
C CYS A 78 5.33 -1.07 -2.32
N LEU A 79 5.74 -0.33 -3.34
CA LEU A 79 6.55 0.89 -3.16
C LEU A 79 5.83 1.90 -2.26
N GLY A 80 4.52 2.06 -2.40
CA GLY A 80 3.70 2.94 -1.55
C GLY A 80 3.71 2.50 -0.08
N HIS A 81 3.69 1.20 0.19
CA HIS A 81 3.84 0.65 1.53
C HIS A 81 5.23 0.98 2.11
N GLN A 82 6.27 0.81 1.32
CA GLN A 82 7.63 1.14 1.73
C GLN A 82 7.77 2.65 2.01
N ALA A 83 7.11 3.48 1.22
CA ALA A 83 7.07 4.93 1.43
C ALA A 83 6.41 5.29 2.77
N ILE A 84 5.32 4.62 3.14
CA ILE A 84 4.68 4.81 4.44
C ILE A 84 5.66 4.49 5.57
N CYS A 85 6.28 3.34 5.51
CA CYS A 85 7.21 2.91 6.57
C CYS A 85 8.43 3.85 6.66
N ALA A 86 9.01 4.23 5.52
CA ALA A 86 10.15 5.15 5.48
C ALA A 86 9.78 6.56 5.98
N ALA A 87 8.58 7.05 5.64
CA ALA A 87 8.13 8.37 6.07
C ALA A 87 8.02 8.50 7.59
N PHE A 88 7.75 7.39 8.29
CA PHE A 88 7.70 7.35 9.76
C PHE A 88 9.01 6.89 10.40
N GLY A 89 10.08 6.70 9.62
CA GLY A 89 11.41 6.39 10.14
C GLY A 89 11.87 4.95 10.04
N GLY A 90 11.08 4.08 9.40
CA GLY A 90 11.50 2.70 9.13
C GLY A 90 12.57 2.62 8.06
N THR A 91 13.30 1.51 8.03
CA THR A 91 14.35 1.26 7.05
C THR A 91 13.87 0.29 5.98
N VAL A 92 13.99 0.69 4.71
CA VAL A 92 13.74 -0.16 3.56
C VAL A 92 15.08 -0.75 3.12
N THR A 93 15.16 -2.07 3.08
CA THR A 93 16.37 -2.81 2.75
C THR A 93 16.04 -3.97 1.81
N TYR A 94 17.01 -4.82 1.52
CA TYR A 94 16.75 -5.99 0.68
C TYR A 94 15.84 -6.98 1.40
N ALA A 95 14.88 -7.54 0.66
CA ALA A 95 14.03 -8.61 1.15
C ALA A 95 14.88 -9.86 1.44
N ARG A 96 14.38 -10.74 2.32
CA ARG A 96 15.07 -12.00 2.64
C ARG A 96 15.24 -12.86 1.40
N GLN A 97 14.30 -12.79 0.47
CA GLN A 97 14.35 -13.45 -0.83
C GLN A 97 13.87 -12.50 -1.90
N LEU A 98 14.51 -12.53 -3.08
CA LEU A 98 14.01 -11.82 -4.25
C LEU A 98 12.67 -12.43 -4.67
N MET A 99 11.62 -11.59 -4.69
CA MET A 99 10.29 -11.99 -5.07
C MET A 99 9.93 -11.41 -6.44
N HIS A 100 9.62 -12.30 -7.38
CA HIS A 100 9.22 -11.90 -8.72
C HIS A 100 8.09 -12.82 -9.20
N GLY A 101 6.84 -12.36 -9.01
CA GLY A 101 5.68 -13.13 -9.41
C GLY A 101 5.46 -14.41 -8.60
N LYS A 102 5.78 -14.38 -7.31
CA LYS A 102 5.61 -15.52 -6.42
C LYS A 102 4.48 -15.29 -5.45
N GLN A 103 3.80 -16.37 -5.06
CA GLN A 103 2.84 -16.34 -3.96
C GLN A 103 3.52 -16.69 -2.65
N SER A 104 3.10 -16.01 -1.57
CA SER A 104 3.49 -16.36 -0.21
C SER A 104 2.26 -16.44 0.66
N ARG A 105 2.29 -17.34 1.64
CA ARG A 105 1.25 -17.42 2.66
C ARG A 105 1.55 -16.37 3.73
N VAL A 106 0.51 -15.62 4.10
CA VAL A 106 0.60 -14.60 5.15
C VAL A 106 -0.48 -14.84 6.18
N ILE A 107 -0.22 -14.34 7.40
CA ILE A 107 -1.18 -14.32 8.50
C ILE A 107 -1.68 -12.89 8.61
N PHE A 108 -3.00 -12.70 8.54
CA PHE A 108 -3.65 -11.40 8.64
C PHE A 108 -4.11 -11.12 10.07
N ASP A 109 -3.88 -9.89 10.54
CA ASP A 109 -4.57 -9.37 11.71
C ASP A 109 -5.97 -8.89 11.29
N ARG A 110 -6.99 -9.68 11.61
CA ARG A 110 -8.37 -9.40 11.19
C ARG A 110 -9.03 -8.25 11.95
N ALA A 111 -8.38 -7.73 12.98
CA ALA A 111 -8.81 -6.50 13.63
C ALA A 111 -8.50 -5.27 12.78
N CYS A 112 -7.58 -5.37 11.82
CA CYS A 112 -7.32 -4.30 10.86
C CYS A 112 -8.51 -4.14 9.91
N PRO A 113 -9.06 -2.92 9.74
CA PRO A 113 -10.19 -2.69 8.84
C PRO A 113 -9.98 -3.23 7.42
N LEU A 114 -8.75 -3.14 6.91
CA LEU A 114 -8.41 -3.62 5.58
C LEU A 114 -8.66 -5.13 5.41
N PHE A 115 -8.50 -5.89 6.47
CA PHE A 115 -8.60 -7.36 6.45
C PHE A 115 -9.91 -7.88 7.04
N ARG A 116 -10.89 -7.02 7.22
CA ARG A 116 -12.21 -7.39 7.73
C ARG A 116 -12.87 -8.41 6.79
N GLY A 117 -13.38 -9.50 7.36
CA GLY A 117 -14.05 -10.55 6.61
C GLY A 117 -13.14 -11.54 5.91
N LEU A 118 -11.82 -11.40 6.04
CA LEU A 118 -10.86 -12.33 5.46
C LEU A 118 -10.62 -13.56 6.36
N PRO A 119 -10.15 -14.68 5.79
CA PRO A 119 -9.63 -15.77 6.62
C PRO A 119 -8.38 -15.32 7.37
N GLU A 120 -8.01 -16.06 8.40
CA GLU A 120 -6.80 -15.75 9.21
C GLU A 120 -5.53 -15.81 8.37
N GLN A 121 -5.47 -16.71 7.40
CA GLN A 121 -4.33 -16.89 6.50
C GLN A 121 -4.77 -16.81 5.05
N GLY A 122 -3.88 -16.32 4.19
CA GLY A 122 -4.15 -16.26 2.76
C GLY A 122 -2.89 -16.20 1.94
N LEU A 123 -3.07 -16.31 0.63
CA LEU A 123 -1.99 -16.20 -0.34
C LEU A 123 -1.95 -14.79 -0.90
N VAL A 124 -0.75 -14.25 -1.08
CA VAL A 124 -0.54 -12.92 -1.66
C VAL A 124 0.55 -12.97 -2.72
N ALA A 125 0.38 -12.15 -3.75
CA ALA A 125 1.36 -12.00 -4.82
C ALA A 125 2.48 -11.05 -4.40
N ARG A 126 3.73 -11.44 -4.61
CA ARG A 126 4.91 -10.66 -4.26
C ARG A 126 5.77 -10.39 -5.50
N TYR A 127 6.10 -9.11 -5.69
CA TYR A 127 6.93 -8.62 -6.81
C TYR A 127 7.92 -7.59 -6.27
N HIS A 128 8.73 -7.94 -5.26
CA HIS A 128 9.62 -6.96 -4.64
C HIS A 128 10.98 -7.55 -4.31
N SER A 129 12.01 -6.74 -4.46
CA SER A 129 13.38 -7.03 -4.02
C SER A 129 13.72 -6.29 -2.72
N LEU A 130 12.94 -5.29 -2.35
CA LEU A 130 13.10 -4.50 -1.14
C LEU A 130 11.96 -4.79 -0.18
N ALA A 131 12.23 -4.66 1.11
CA ALA A 131 11.25 -4.83 2.17
C ALA A 131 11.60 -3.95 3.36
N VAL A 132 10.63 -3.73 4.23
CA VAL A 132 10.86 -3.00 5.48
C VAL A 132 11.55 -3.93 6.48
N ALA A 133 12.66 -3.49 7.03
CA ALA A 133 13.34 -4.22 8.09
C ALA A 133 12.45 -4.27 9.34
N ALA A 134 12.08 -5.47 9.77
CA ALA A 134 11.07 -5.67 10.81
C ALA A 134 11.46 -5.05 12.15
N ASP A 135 12.75 -5.04 12.48
CA ASP A 135 13.29 -4.46 13.72
C ASP A 135 13.33 -2.93 13.70
N THR A 136 13.08 -2.30 12.56
CA THR A 136 13.05 -0.84 12.41
C THR A 136 11.65 -0.27 12.29
N LEU A 137 10.60 -1.09 12.42
CA LEU A 137 9.23 -0.60 12.30
C LEU A 137 8.97 0.47 13.36
N PRO A 138 8.60 1.71 12.95
CA PRO A 138 8.42 2.80 13.91
C PRO A 138 7.21 2.54 14.81
N PRO A 139 7.20 3.13 16.03
CA PRO A 139 6.13 2.88 17.01
C PRO A 139 4.75 3.40 16.56
N GLU A 140 4.70 4.34 15.62
CA GLU A 140 3.44 4.85 15.06
C GLU A 140 2.72 3.82 14.20
N LEU A 141 3.44 2.81 13.71
CA LEU A 141 2.91 1.78 12.82
C LEU A 141 2.81 0.44 13.53
N LYS A 142 1.81 -0.33 13.13
CA LYS A 142 1.59 -1.70 13.59
C LYS A 142 1.68 -2.63 12.39
N ALA A 143 2.41 -3.72 12.51
CA ALA A 143 2.40 -4.78 11.50
C ALA A 143 1.06 -5.53 11.57
N THR A 144 0.38 -5.64 10.43
CA THR A 144 -0.95 -6.25 10.33
C THR A 144 -0.99 -7.50 9.46
N ALA A 145 0.10 -7.81 8.78
CA ALA A 145 0.29 -9.09 8.10
C ALA A 145 1.77 -9.45 8.09
N ARG A 146 2.07 -10.73 8.25
CA ARG A 146 3.44 -11.26 8.21
C ARG A 146 3.47 -12.60 7.51
N THR A 147 4.60 -12.91 6.87
CA THR A 147 4.91 -14.26 6.44
C THR A 147 5.24 -15.14 7.65
N GLU A 148 5.31 -16.46 7.44
CA GLU A 148 5.67 -17.39 8.50
C GLU A 148 7.07 -17.11 9.07
N ASP A 149 8.01 -16.67 8.23
CA ASP A 149 9.37 -16.31 8.65
C ASP A 149 9.47 -14.89 9.23
N GLY A 150 8.33 -14.20 9.41
CA GLY A 150 8.25 -12.93 10.11
C GLY A 150 8.50 -11.67 9.27
N GLU A 151 8.55 -11.78 7.94
CA GLU A 151 8.66 -10.60 7.10
C GLU A 151 7.35 -9.82 7.12
N ILE A 152 7.44 -8.49 7.31
CA ILE A 152 6.26 -7.63 7.36
C ILE A 152 5.64 -7.52 5.97
N MET A 153 4.35 -7.85 5.87
CA MET A 153 3.60 -7.80 4.62
C MET A 153 2.53 -6.72 4.62
N ALA A 154 2.16 -6.18 5.76
CA ALA A 154 1.23 -5.05 5.85
C ALA A 154 1.45 -4.28 7.15
N VAL A 155 1.12 -3.00 7.10
CA VAL A 155 1.16 -2.10 8.25
C VAL A 155 -0.10 -1.25 8.32
N GLN A 156 -0.39 -0.73 9.51
CA GLN A 156 -1.45 0.22 9.78
C GLN A 156 -0.93 1.28 10.73
N HIS A 157 -1.27 2.54 10.48
CA HIS A 157 -1.02 3.60 11.45
C HIS A 157 -1.95 3.43 12.64
N ARG A 158 -1.44 3.71 13.86
CA ARG A 158 -2.22 3.50 15.08
C ARG A 158 -3.31 4.54 15.31
N GLN A 159 -3.19 5.74 14.72
CA GLN A 159 -4.13 6.85 14.89
C GLN A 159 -4.88 7.21 13.62
N TYR A 160 -4.23 7.16 12.47
CA TYR A 160 -4.78 7.63 11.19
C TYR A 160 -5.15 6.47 10.28
N PRO A 161 -6.08 6.67 9.34
CA PRO A 161 -6.47 5.61 8.39
C PRO A 161 -5.42 5.47 7.27
N ILE A 162 -4.20 5.14 7.66
CA ILE A 162 -3.07 4.90 6.76
C ILE A 162 -2.74 3.42 6.80
N TYR A 163 -2.80 2.77 5.63
CA TYR A 163 -2.57 1.33 5.46
C TYR A 163 -1.52 1.09 4.41
N GLY A 164 -0.66 0.10 4.62
CA GLY A 164 0.32 -0.33 3.64
C GLY A 164 0.30 -1.83 3.45
N VAL A 165 0.39 -2.28 2.21
CA VAL A 165 0.54 -3.69 1.87
C VAL A 165 1.75 -3.87 0.97
N GLN A 166 2.66 -4.79 1.33
CA GLN A 166 3.86 -5.08 0.55
C GLN A 166 3.53 -5.89 -0.70
N PHE A 167 2.46 -6.64 -0.66
CA PHE A 167 1.99 -7.47 -1.76
C PHE A 167 1.08 -6.68 -2.71
N HIS A 168 0.67 -7.31 -3.79
CA HIS A 168 -0.17 -6.72 -4.83
C HIS A 168 -1.62 -7.21 -4.73
N PRO A 169 -2.54 -6.43 -4.12
CA PRO A 169 -3.95 -6.84 -4.03
C PRO A 169 -4.66 -6.87 -5.38
N GLU A 170 -4.13 -6.16 -6.37
CA GLU A 170 -4.69 -6.13 -7.73
C GLU A 170 -4.35 -7.38 -8.55
N SER A 171 -3.40 -8.18 -8.08
CA SER A 171 -2.99 -9.39 -8.80
C SER A 171 -4.01 -10.51 -8.63
N ILE A 172 -4.23 -11.26 -9.72
CA ILE A 172 -5.04 -12.49 -9.68
C ILE A 172 -4.47 -13.52 -8.69
N MET A 173 -3.19 -13.43 -8.38
CA MET A 173 -2.52 -14.30 -7.41
C MET A 173 -2.73 -13.89 -5.95
N THR A 174 -3.49 -12.82 -5.71
CA THR A 174 -3.96 -12.43 -4.37
C THR A 174 -5.48 -12.62 -4.33
N PRO A 175 -5.98 -13.82 -3.98
CA PRO A 175 -7.41 -14.13 -4.06
C PRO A 175 -8.32 -13.17 -3.27
N GLU A 176 -7.84 -12.67 -2.14
CA GLU A 176 -8.61 -11.78 -1.25
C GLU A 176 -8.40 -10.29 -1.57
N GLY A 177 -7.65 -9.97 -2.63
CA GLY A 177 -7.27 -8.60 -2.94
C GLY A 177 -8.45 -7.66 -3.20
N LYS A 178 -9.47 -8.15 -3.91
CA LYS A 178 -10.68 -7.36 -4.18
C LYS A 178 -11.41 -6.98 -2.89
N THR A 179 -11.50 -7.91 -1.94
CA THR A 179 -12.11 -7.65 -0.64
C THR A 179 -11.33 -6.61 0.15
N MET A 180 -9.98 -6.68 0.10
CA MET A 180 -9.14 -5.68 0.75
C MET A 180 -9.37 -4.29 0.17
N LEU A 181 -9.41 -4.16 -1.14
CA LEU A 181 -9.64 -2.87 -1.81
C LEU A 181 -11.05 -2.36 -1.54
N LYS A 182 -12.05 -3.24 -1.51
CA LYS A 182 -13.41 -2.87 -1.13
C LYS A 182 -13.45 -2.34 0.30
N ASN A 183 -12.79 -3.03 1.23
CA ASN A 183 -12.73 -2.58 2.63
C ASN A 183 -12.11 -1.17 2.73
N PHE A 184 -11.05 -0.91 1.95
CA PHE A 184 -10.43 0.40 1.91
C PHE A 184 -11.36 1.47 1.34
N ILE A 185 -12.09 1.16 0.27
CA ILE A 185 -13.03 2.11 -0.35
C ILE A 185 -14.18 2.45 0.60
N GLU A 186 -14.56 1.54 1.48
CA GLU A 186 -15.64 1.73 2.45
C GLU A 186 -15.17 2.43 3.75
N GLU A 187 -13.86 2.67 3.91
CA GLU A 187 -13.30 3.38 5.05
C GLU A 187 -13.63 4.88 5.00
#